data_d15171625bb8afcd257d2b52b318abdc
#
_entry.id   d15171625bb8afcd257d2b52b318abdc
#
_cell.length_a   1.000
_cell.length_b   1.000
_cell.length_c   1.000
_cell.angle_alpha   90.00
_cell.angle_beta   90.00
_cell.angle_gamma   90.00
#
_symmetry.space_group_name_H-M   'P 1'
#
loop_
_entity.id
_entity.type
_entity.pdbx_description
1 polymer ?
#
loop_
_entity_poly.entity_id
_entity_poly.type
_entity_poly.pdbx_seq_one_letter_code
_entity_poly.pdbx_strand_id
1 'polypeptide(L)'
;MENRRFKPMIGLMFWIIWIPTILLLIVDTVLSALAPIALCILIATDLFTIYFLVTSLFGYVELREKTVYIKFGFFTSREIPYDKIRDVSRERKIYADSMIALKNSLEHVNIRYNRFDIASVSVVTNDELISELQKRINTTN
;
A
#
# COMPACT_ATOMS: atom_id res chain seq x y z
N MET A 1 7.41 22.48 -10.21
CA MET A 1 7.25 22.04 -8.81
C MET A 1 8.23 20.91 -8.53
N GLU A 2 8.85 20.87 -7.36
CA GLU A 2 9.82 19.84 -7.02
C GLU A 2 9.13 18.48 -6.77
N ASN A 3 9.76 17.40 -7.24
CA ASN A 3 9.26 16.05 -6.98
C ASN A 3 9.45 15.71 -5.51
N ARG A 4 8.38 15.28 -4.84
CA ARG A 4 8.40 14.95 -3.43
C ARG A 4 7.93 13.52 -3.20
N ARG A 5 8.76 12.73 -2.51
CA ARG A 5 8.48 11.32 -2.24
C ARG A 5 8.11 11.10 -0.76
N PHE A 6 7.01 10.38 -0.54
CA PHE A 6 6.51 9.98 0.77
C PHE A 6 6.71 8.49 0.96
N LYS A 7 7.29 8.13 2.12
CA LYS A 7 7.50 6.71 2.49
C LYS A 7 6.22 6.10 3.05
N PRO A 8 5.99 4.78 2.85
CA PRO A 8 4.85 4.09 3.40
C PRO A 8 4.93 4.09 4.93
N MET A 9 3.78 4.22 5.58
CA MET A 9 3.64 4.06 7.03
C MET A 9 3.43 2.58 7.35
N ILE A 10 4.23 2.03 8.25
CA ILE A 10 4.07 0.69 8.79
C ILE A 10 3.46 0.82 10.17
N GLY A 11 2.16 0.61 10.28
CA GLY A 11 1.43 0.71 11.55
C GLY A 11 1.40 -0.59 12.34
N LEU A 12 0.87 -0.51 13.57
CA LEU A 12 0.72 -1.68 14.44
C LEU A 12 -0.09 -2.82 13.80
N MET A 13 -1.14 -2.48 13.01
CA MET A 13 -1.97 -3.47 12.31
C MET A 13 -1.18 -4.34 11.33
N PHE A 14 -0.16 -3.78 10.69
CA PHE A 14 0.74 -4.53 9.84
C PHE A 14 1.40 -5.68 10.62
N TRP A 15 1.97 -5.40 11.78
CA TRP A 15 2.64 -6.38 12.61
C TRP A 15 1.69 -7.40 13.24
N ILE A 16 0.49 -6.98 13.65
CA ILE A 16 -0.55 -7.87 14.19
C ILE A 16 -0.97 -8.92 13.16
N ILE A 17 -0.98 -8.58 11.87
CA ILE A 17 -1.32 -9.53 10.80
C ILE A 17 -0.10 -10.39 10.43
N TRP A 18 1.06 -9.77 10.23
CA TRP A 18 2.21 -10.47 9.65
C TRP A 18 2.98 -11.34 10.63
N ILE A 19 3.07 -10.99 11.92
CA ILE A 19 3.76 -11.83 12.90
C ILE A 19 3.08 -13.20 13.06
N PRO A 20 1.76 -13.30 13.31
CA PRO A 20 1.07 -14.59 13.37
C PRO A 20 1.14 -15.35 12.04
N THR A 21 1.04 -14.65 10.91
CA THR A 21 1.12 -15.28 9.58
C THR A 21 2.47 -15.95 9.38
N ILE A 22 3.58 -15.26 9.67
CA ILE A 22 4.93 -15.81 9.54
C ILE A 22 5.12 -17.01 10.49
N LEU A 23 4.65 -16.91 11.73
CA LEU A 23 4.72 -18.02 12.68
C LEU A 23 3.95 -19.24 12.18
N LEU A 24 2.75 -19.05 11.62
CA LEU A 24 1.95 -20.11 11.05
C LEU A 24 2.68 -20.79 9.89
N LEU A 25 3.24 -20.03 8.95
CA LEU A 25 4.00 -20.55 7.82
C LEU A 25 5.18 -21.41 8.28
N ILE A 26 5.92 -20.98 9.30
CA ILE A 26 7.05 -21.75 9.86
C ILE A 26 6.54 -23.06 10.45
N VAL A 27 5.47 -23.05 11.23
CA VAL A 27 4.90 -24.24 11.85
C VAL A 27 4.43 -25.22 10.81
N ASP A 28 3.67 -24.75 9.81
CA ASP A 28 3.13 -25.61 8.73
C ASP A 28 4.25 -26.25 7.92
N THR A 29 5.30 -25.49 7.59
CA THR A 29 6.46 -26.00 6.86
C THR A 29 7.20 -27.08 7.65
N VAL A 30 7.40 -26.87 8.96
CA VAL A 30 8.06 -27.87 9.84
C VAL A 30 7.23 -29.14 9.98
N LEU A 31 5.91 -29.02 10.18
CA LEU A 31 5.00 -30.19 10.30
C LEU A 31 4.91 -30.99 9.02
N SER A 32 5.05 -30.36 7.86
CA SER A 32 4.97 -30.99 6.55
C SER A 32 6.30 -31.56 6.04
N ALA A 33 7.37 -31.47 6.81
CA ALA A 33 8.69 -31.93 6.40
C ALA A 33 8.76 -33.44 6.07
N LEU A 34 7.82 -34.26 6.61
CA LEU A 34 7.71 -35.67 6.37
C LEU A 34 6.87 -36.02 5.13
N ALA A 35 6.25 -35.05 4.48
CA ALA A 35 5.39 -35.23 3.31
C ALA A 35 5.92 -34.42 2.12
N PRO A 36 6.77 -34.97 1.24
CA PRO A 36 7.48 -34.19 0.21
C PRO A 36 6.58 -33.38 -0.73
N ILE A 37 5.43 -33.93 -1.13
CA ILE A 37 4.50 -33.22 -2.02
C ILE A 37 3.86 -32.02 -1.29
N ALA A 38 3.42 -32.21 -0.05
CA ALA A 38 2.85 -31.14 0.77
C ALA A 38 3.90 -30.06 1.05
N LEU A 39 5.14 -30.44 1.34
CA LEU A 39 6.25 -29.53 1.56
C LEU A 39 6.52 -28.65 0.34
N CYS A 40 6.53 -29.20 -0.88
CA CYS A 40 6.73 -28.40 -2.09
C CYS A 40 5.63 -27.35 -2.30
N ILE A 41 4.36 -27.72 -2.06
CA ILE A 41 3.22 -26.81 -2.18
C ILE A 41 3.33 -25.68 -1.13
N LEU A 42 3.67 -26.04 0.12
CA LEU A 42 3.81 -25.06 1.20
C LEU A 42 4.96 -24.09 0.96
N ILE A 43 6.12 -24.56 0.53
CA ILE A 43 7.25 -23.67 0.19
C ILE A 43 6.83 -22.68 -0.90
N ALA A 44 6.10 -23.12 -1.93
CA ALA A 44 5.61 -22.20 -2.97
C ALA A 44 4.64 -21.15 -2.41
N THR A 45 3.74 -21.54 -1.51
CA THR A 45 2.80 -20.65 -0.83
C THR A 45 3.53 -19.67 0.09
N ASP A 46 4.54 -20.15 0.83
CA ASP A 46 5.36 -19.31 1.72
C ASP A 46 6.12 -18.24 0.95
N LEU A 47 6.77 -18.62 -0.16
CA LEU A 47 7.47 -17.68 -1.04
C LEU A 47 6.51 -16.63 -1.60
N PHE A 48 5.31 -17.02 -1.99
CA PHE A 48 4.28 -16.10 -2.47
C PHE A 48 3.82 -15.13 -1.36
N THR A 49 3.60 -15.64 -0.15
CA THR A 49 3.20 -14.83 1.00
C THR A 49 4.30 -13.86 1.42
N ILE A 50 5.56 -14.31 1.47
CA ILE A 50 6.73 -13.47 1.74
C ILE A 50 6.87 -12.38 0.66
N TYR A 51 6.63 -12.72 -0.59
CA TYR A 51 6.62 -11.75 -1.69
C TYR A 51 5.62 -10.61 -1.44
N PHE A 52 4.39 -10.90 -0.99
CA PHE A 52 3.41 -9.86 -0.65
C PHE A 52 3.83 -9.03 0.54
N LEU A 53 4.42 -9.63 1.57
CA LEU A 53 4.97 -8.91 2.72
C LEU A 53 6.02 -7.90 2.27
N VAL A 54 7.02 -8.37 1.53
CA VAL A 54 8.12 -7.53 1.05
C VAL A 54 7.60 -6.45 0.12
N THR A 55 6.68 -6.77 -0.78
CA THR A 55 6.05 -5.82 -1.70
C THR A 55 5.37 -4.67 -0.98
N SER A 56 4.67 -4.94 0.11
CA SER A 56 3.98 -3.90 0.89
C SER A 56 4.94 -2.93 1.60
N LEU A 57 6.18 -3.34 1.87
CA LEU A 57 7.21 -2.51 2.50
C LEU A 57 7.89 -1.55 1.51
N PHE A 58 7.95 -1.89 0.23
CA PHE A 58 8.67 -1.14 -0.80
C PHE A 58 7.81 -0.19 -1.64
N GLY A 59 6.54 -0.01 -1.29
CA GLY A 59 5.68 0.99 -1.90
C GLY A 59 6.09 2.42 -1.53
N TYR A 60 5.67 3.40 -2.32
CA TYR A 60 5.81 4.82 -2.00
C TYR A 60 4.84 5.67 -2.80
N VAL A 61 4.60 6.89 -2.33
CA VAL A 61 3.85 7.93 -3.05
C VAL A 61 4.82 9.02 -3.46
N GLU A 62 4.81 9.42 -4.73
CA GLU A 62 5.63 10.49 -5.27
C GLU A 62 4.75 11.54 -5.94
N LEU A 63 4.84 12.76 -5.48
CA LEU A 63 4.19 13.91 -6.09
C LEU A 63 5.10 14.43 -7.20
N ARG A 64 4.68 14.25 -8.46
CA ARG A 64 5.34 14.77 -9.65
C ARG A 64 4.75 16.11 -10.05
N GLU A 65 5.26 16.72 -11.09
CA GLU A 65 4.82 18.04 -11.54
C GLU A 65 3.34 18.09 -11.90
N LYS A 66 2.82 17.09 -12.61
CA LYS A 66 1.43 17.03 -13.12
C LYS A 66 0.62 15.86 -12.58
N THR A 67 1.24 14.95 -11.84
CA THR A 67 0.64 13.67 -11.46
C THR A 67 1.07 13.23 -10.07
N VAL A 68 0.22 12.41 -9.44
CA VAL A 68 0.57 11.60 -8.28
C VAL A 68 0.97 10.22 -8.76
N TYR A 69 2.19 9.82 -8.50
CA TYR A 69 2.67 8.47 -8.78
C TYR A 69 2.64 7.63 -7.50
N ILE A 70 1.91 6.52 -7.53
CA ILE A 70 1.80 5.59 -6.41
C ILE A 70 2.39 4.27 -6.83
N LYS A 71 3.42 3.81 -6.14
CA LYS A 71 4.02 2.49 -6.33
C LYS A 71 3.52 1.53 -5.26
N PHE A 72 2.86 0.46 -5.69
CA PHE A 72 2.31 -0.58 -4.83
C PHE A 72 3.23 -1.81 -4.82
N GLY A 73 4.48 -1.64 -4.46
CA GLY A 73 5.45 -2.71 -4.46
C GLY A 73 6.33 -2.77 -5.72
N PHE A 74 6.70 -3.98 -6.18
CA PHE A 74 7.69 -4.11 -7.25
C PHE A 74 7.11 -3.91 -8.65
N PHE A 75 5.94 -4.46 -8.94
CA PHE A 75 5.39 -4.54 -10.31
C PHE A 75 4.19 -3.64 -10.56
N THR A 76 3.48 -3.23 -9.52
CA THR A 76 2.26 -2.45 -9.67
C THR A 76 2.49 -0.99 -9.33
N SER A 77 2.11 -0.10 -10.24
CA SER A 77 2.14 1.36 -10.01
C SER A 77 0.92 2.01 -10.64
N ARG A 78 0.55 3.15 -10.10
CA ARG A 78 -0.53 3.99 -10.63
C ARG A 78 -0.08 5.43 -10.74
N GLU A 79 -0.44 6.07 -11.82
CA GLU A 79 -0.21 7.48 -12.04
C GLU A 79 -1.55 8.19 -12.20
N ILE A 80 -1.80 9.20 -11.37
CA ILE A 80 -3.08 9.91 -11.29
C ILE A 80 -2.81 11.38 -11.57
N PRO A 81 -3.32 11.93 -12.70
CA PRO A 81 -3.23 13.36 -12.99
C PRO A 81 -4.01 14.20 -11.97
N TYR A 82 -3.51 15.38 -11.60
CA TYR A 82 -4.15 16.25 -10.59
C TYR A 82 -5.53 16.73 -11.03
N ASP A 83 -5.72 17.01 -12.32
CA ASP A 83 -7.00 17.40 -12.91
C ASP A 83 -8.12 16.35 -12.77
N LYS A 84 -7.75 15.09 -12.57
CA LYS A 84 -8.68 13.98 -12.36
C LYS A 84 -8.99 13.70 -10.89
N ILE A 85 -8.27 14.31 -9.96
CA ILE A 85 -8.51 14.13 -8.53
C ILE A 85 -9.70 14.98 -8.12
N ARG A 86 -10.70 14.35 -7.52
CA ARG A 86 -11.95 14.99 -7.09
C ARG A 86 -11.96 15.34 -5.61
N ASP A 87 -11.37 14.46 -4.81
CA ASP A 87 -11.35 14.62 -3.35
C ASP A 87 -10.18 13.87 -2.74
N VAL A 88 -9.65 14.43 -1.66
CA VAL A 88 -8.59 13.84 -0.85
C VAL A 88 -9.03 13.89 0.60
N SER A 89 -9.27 12.73 1.20
CA SER A 89 -9.76 12.63 2.57
C SER A 89 -8.90 11.70 3.41
N ARG A 90 -8.77 12.03 4.71
CA ARG A 90 -8.17 11.15 5.71
C ARG A 90 -9.26 10.24 6.27
N GLU A 91 -9.00 8.96 6.32
CA GLU A 91 -9.90 7.98 6.89
C GLU A 91 -9.17 7.04 7.86
N ARG A 92 -9.92 6.49 8.79
CA ARG A 92 -9.44 5.51 9.76
C ARG A 92 -10.35 4.27 9.72
N LYS A 93 -9.94 3.28 8.96
CA LYS A 93 -10.69 2.03 8.76
C LYS A 93 -9.73 0.84 8.74
N ILE A 94 -10.22 -0.36 9.04
CA ILE A 94 -9.45 -1.61 8.94
C ILE A 94 -9.28 -2.01 7.48
N TYR A 95 -10.34 -1.85 6.67
CA TYR A 95 -10.33 -2.18 5.24
C TYR A 95 -9.95 -0.99 4.37
N ALA A 96 -9.46 -1.26 3.17
CA ALA A 96 -9.24 -0.25 2.15
C ALA A 96 -10.47 -0.15 1.25
N ASP A 97 -10.85 1.07 0.86
CA ASP A 97 -11.94 1.31 -0.10
C ASP A 97 -11.49 1.04 -1.55
N SER A 98 -10.24 0.63 -1.74
CA SER A 98 -9.62 0.36 -3.04
C SER A 98 -9.03 -1.04 -3.08
N MET A 99 -9.13 -1.70 -4.24
CA MET A 99 -8.44 -2.97 -4.49
C MET A 99 -6.92 -2.80 -4.56
N ILE A 100 -6.46 -1.62 -4.99
CA ILE A 100 -5.04 -1.28 -5.07
C ILE A 100 -4.76 -0.29 -3.94
N ALA A 101 -4.21 -0.79 -2.83
CA ALA A 101 -3.96 0.01 -1.65
C ALA A 101 -2.52 -0.15 -1.16
N LEU A 102 -1.85 0.97 -0.89
CA LEU A 102 -0.62 1.02 -0.12
C LEU A 102 -0.98 1.33 1.34
N LYS A 103 -1.73 0.40 1.97
CA LYS A 103 -2.32 0.61 3.28
C LYS A 103 -1.75 -0.37 4.31
N ASN A 104 -0.75 0.07 5.06
CA ASN A 104 -0.11 -0.68 6.14
C ASN A 104 -0.47 -0.13 7.54
N SER A 105 -1.47 0.78 7.62
CA SER A 105 -1.94 1.39 8.85
C SER A 105 -3.46 1.56 8.84
N LEU A 106 -4.07 1.71 10.02
CA LEU A 106 -5.49 2.06 10.16
C LEU A 106 -5.78 3.43 9.54
N GLU A 107 -4.91 4.39 9.80
CA GLU A 107 -5.01 5.73 9.23
C GLU A 107 -4.44 5.74 7.82
N HIS A 108 -5.22 6.23 6.88
CA HIS A 108 -4.84 6.31 5.48
C HIS A 108 -5.49 7.50 4.80
N VAL A 109 -4.95 7.86 3.66
CA VAL A 109 -5.46 8.90 2.78
C VAL A 109 -6.16 8.23 1.61
N ASN A 110 -7.42 8.57 1.39
CA ASN A 110 -8.17 8.19 0.21
C ASN A 110 -8.09 9.30 -0.83
N ILE A 111 -7.57 8.97 -1.99
CA ILE A 111 -7.53 9.85 -3.17
C ILE A 111 -8.62 9.37 -4.10
N ARG A 112 -9.69 10.13 -4.22
CA ARG A 112 -10.79 9.85 -5.15
C ARG A 112 -10.53 10.55 -6.47
N TYR A 113 -10.47 9.77 -7.53
CA TYR A 113 -10.18 10.28 -8.87
C TYR A 113 -11.10 9.65 -9.92
N ASN A 114 -11.13 10.21 -11.13
CA ASN A 114 -12.09 9.84 -12.17
C ASN A 114 -13.54 9.87 -11.63
N ARG A 115 -14.39 8.96 -12.08
CA ARG A 115 -15.79 8.88 -11.65
C ARG A 115 -16.00 8.05 -10.38
N PHE A 116 -15.29 6.93 -10.26
CA PHE A 116 -15.50 5.94 -9.18
C PHE A 116 -14.20 5.35 -8.60
N ASP A 117 -13.04 5.79 -9.10
CA ASP A 117 -11.77 5.21 -8.68
C ASP A 117 -11.30 5.81 -7.35
N ILE A 118 -10.76 4.95 -6.51
CA ILE A 118 -10.16 5.32 -5.22
C ILE A 118 -8.78 4.70 -5.12
N ALA A 119 -7.80 5.46 -4.67
CA ALA A 119 -6.50 4.96 -4.25
C ALA A 119 -6.33 5.23 -2.75
N SER A 120 -6.13 4.18 -1.96
CA SER A 120 -5.90 4.27 -0.52
C SER A 120 -4.42 4.14 -0.22
N VAL A 121 -3.83 5.14 0.43
CA VAL A 121 -2.41 5.18 0.75
C VAL A 121 -2.18 5.56 2.21
N SER A 122 -1.24 4.89 2.88
CA SER A 122 -0.77 5.25 4.21
C SER A 122 0.68 5.65 4.13
N VAL A 123 0.98 6.90 4.45
CA VAL A 123 2.35 7.42 4.50
C VAL A 123 2.69 7.94 5.88
N VAL A 124 3.97 8.08 6.19
CA VAL A 124 4.44 8.52 7.52
C VAL A 124 3.86 9.89 7.89
N THR A 125 3.69 10.77 6.91
CA THR A 125 3.16 12.12 7.07
C THR A 125 1.88 12.32 6.25
N ASN A 126 0.78 11.67 6.65
CA ASN A 126 -0.50 11.74 5.95
C ASN A 126 -1.01 13.19 5.80
N ASP A 127 -0.88 14.01 6.85
CA ASP A 127 -1.36 15.41 6.83
C ASP A 127 -0.56 16.27 5.85
N GLU A 128 0.75 16.04 5.77
CA GLU A 128 1.62 16.71 4.81
C GLU A 128 1.30 16.30 3.37
N LEU A 129 1.04 15.00 3.15
CA LEU A 129 0.60 14.51 1.85
C LEU A 129 -0.71 15.17 1.41
N ILE A 130 -1.71 15.27 2.30
CA ILE A 130 -2.99 15.91 2.02
C ILE A 130 -2.80 17.39 1.66
N SER A 131 -2.04 18.13 2.48
CA SER A 131 -1.82 19.56 2.26
C SER A 131 -1.10 19.85 0.93
N GLU A 132 -0.08 19.07 0.61
CA GLU A 132 0.64 19.18 -0.67
C GLU A 132 -0.22 18.78 -1.87
N LEU A 133 -1.05 17.75 -1.74
CA LEU A 133 -1.99 17.35 -2.79
C LEU A 133 -3.01 18.45 -3.05
N GLN A 134 -3.65 18.99 -2.01
CA GLN A 134 -4.63 20.07 -2.15
C GLN A 134 -4.03 21.31 -2.78
N LYS A 135 -2.80 21.70 -2.39
CA LYS A 135 -2.07 22.80 -2.98
C LYS A 135 -1.85 22.59 -4.49
N ARG A 136 -1.43 21.40 -4.91
CA ARG A 136 -1.15 21.09 -6.32
C ARG A 136 -2.41 21.01 -7.16
N ILE A 137 -3.49 20.44 -6.62
CA ILE A 137 -4.81 20.40 -7.26
C ILE A 137 -5.33 21.82 -7.52
N ASN A 138 -5.26 22.69 -6.50
CA ASN A 138 -5.71 24.09 -6.62
C ASN A 138 -4.86 24.94 -7.58
N THR A 139 -3.62 24.54 -7.84
CA THR A 139 -2.75 25.23 -8.80
C THR A 139 -2.96 24.74 -10.23
N THR A 140 -3.55 23.57 -10.41
CA THR A 140 -3.76 22.93 -11.71
C THR A 140 -5.16 23.25 -12.28
N ASN A 141 -6.13 23.56 -11.43
CA ASN A 141 -7.49 24.03 -11.77
C ASN A 141 -7.53 25.57 -11.85
#